data_f0a48f27ebd4a92b0ae7cc8bc10cc0f0
#
_entry.id   f0a48f27ebd4a92b0ae7cc8bc10cc0f0
#
_cell.length_a   1.000
_cell.length_b   1.000
_cell.length_c   1.000
_cell.angle_alpha   90.00
_cell.angle_beta   90.00
_cell.angle_gamma   90.00
#
_symmetry.space_group_name_H-M   'P 1'
#
loop_
_entity.id
_entity.type
_entity.pdbx_description
1 polymer ?
#
loop_
_entity_poly.entity_id
_entity_poly.type
_entity_poly.pdbx_seq_one_letter_code
_entity_poly.pdbx_strand_id
1 'polypeptide(L)'
;MKRYVVGLGEALWDVLPEGAKLGGAPANFAYHAAQFGHDAVAVSAIGADELGELTKQAFEEKQLPYVLPRVDYPTGIVNVTLDANGIPVYEIATGAAWDNIPFTAEMRKVAQSAVAVCWGSLAQRSEVSRSTILSFVDATPEDCLRVFDINLRLDFYSKEVIEDSMRRCNILKINDEELVLVSRLLQLESIDVRQKCRQLMSLYGMKMVVLTCGVNGSYVFTEGEESFCTTPKVDVVDTVGAGDSFTGCFVASLLEGKTMRQAHERAVNVSAYVCTQSGAMPEMPTEIVS
;
A
#
# COMPACT_ATOMS: atom_id res chain seq x y z
N MET A 1 -6.28 -15.64 -19.66
CA MET A 1 -5.11 -15.41 -18.81
C MET A 1 -5.63 -14.90 -17.48
N LYS A 2 -5.01 -15.28 -16.36
CA LYS A 2 -5.32 -14.68 -15.06
C LYS A 2 -4.94 -13.20 -15.09
N ARG A 3 -5.76 -12.38 -14.47
CA ARG A 3 -5.56 -10.93 -14.34
C ARG A 3 -5.34 -10.63 -12.86
N TYR A 4 -4.19 -10.06 -12.51
CA TYR A 4 -3.77 -9.94 -11.12
C TYR A 4 -3.95 -8.52 -10.56
N VAL A 5 -4.37 -8.46 -9.28
CA VAL A 5 -4.18 -7.28 -8.42
C VAL A 5 -2.87 -7.50 -7.64
N VAL A 6 -1.91 -6.61 -7.81
CA VAL A 6 -0.55 -6.81 -7.32
C VAL A 6 -0.21 -5.83 -6.20
N GLY A 7 0.22 -6.36 -5.06
CA GLY A 7 0.91 -5.59 -4.03
C GLY A 7 2.43 -5.76 -4.17
N LEU A 8 3.16 -4.69 -4.47
CA LEU A 8 4.60 -4.74 -4.78
C LEU A 8 5.41 -3.88 -3.81
N GLY A 9 6.33 -4.49 -3.10
CA GLY A 9 7.22 -3.75 -2.19
C GLY A 9 7.71 -4.59 -1.01
N GLU A 10 7.71 -3.98 0.18
CA GLU A 10 8.23 -4.62 1.39
C GLU A 10 7.33 -5.76 1.89
N ALA A 11 7.98 -6.84 2.35
CA ALA A 11 7.43 -7.85 3.24
C ALA A 11 8.36 -7.97 4.44
N LEU A 12 7.82 -7.83 5.64
CA LEU A 12 8.61 -7.71 6.86
C LEU A 12 7.87 -8.25 8.07
N TRP A 13 8.59 -8.39 9.17
CA TRP A 13 8.03 -8.77 10.46
C TRP A 13 8.17 -7.62 11.45
N ASP A 14 7.06 -7.20 12.02
CA ASP A 14 7.03 -6.30 13.17
C ASP A 14 7.34 -7.12 14.43
N VAL A 15 8.53 -6.91 14.99
CA VAL A 15 9.00 -7.60 16.19
C VAL A 15 8.57 -6.79 17.41
N LEU A 16 7.54 -7.26 18.08
CA LEU A 16 6.92 -6.68 19.26
C LEU A 16 7.34 -7.48 20.50
N PRO A 17 7.27 -6.91 21.72
CA PRO A 17 7.55 -7.65 22.95
C PRO A 17 6.71 -8.92 23.14
N GLU A 18 5.49 -8.93 22.62
CA GLU A 18 4.54 -10.04 22.69
C GLU A 18 4.68 -11.05 21.54
N GLY A 19 5.56 -10.81 20.58
CA GLY A 19 5.80 -11.71 19.43
C GLY A 19 5.95 -10.95 18.11
N ALA A 20 6.27 -11.69 17.07
CA ALA A 20 6.43 -11.13 15.73
C ALA A 20 5.11 -11.22 14.93
N LYS A 21 4.76 -10.17 14.21
CA LYS A 21 3.59 -10.12 13.32
C LYS A 21 4.04 -9.82 11.90
N LEU A 22 3.48 -10.53 10.92
CA LEU A 22 3.72 -10.25 9.53
C LEU A 22 3.13 -8.88 9.16
N GLY A 23 3.92 -8.05 8.50
CA GLY A 23 3.59 -6.73 8.01
C GLY A 23 4.06 -6.53 6.57
N GLY A 24 3.83 -5.34 6.07
CA GLY A 24 4.13 -4.92 4.70
C GLY A 24 2.87 -4.42 4.00
N ALA A 25 2.79 -3.11 3.80
CA ALA A 25 1.63 -2.47 3.22
C ALA A 25 1.21 -3.06 1.85
N PRO A 26 2.13 -3.42 0.93
CA PRO A 26 1.76 -4.05 -0.33
C PRO A 26 1.08 -5.41 -0.17
N ALA A 27 1.54 -6.24 0.78
CA ALA A 27 0.92 -7.54 1.05
C ALA A 27 -0.48 -7.38 1.68
N ASN A 28 -0.63 -6.42 2.60
CA ASN A 28 -1.91 -6.09 3.20
C ASN A 28 -2.93 -5.65 2.12
N PHE A 29 -2.51 -4.76 1.22
CA PHE A 29 -3.32 -4.33 0.08
C PHE A 29 -3.78 -5.52 -0.78
N ALA A 30 -2.87 -6.41 -1.17
CA ALA A 30 -3.19 -7.58 -2.00
C ALA A 30 -4.15 -8.53 -1.27
N TYR A 31 -3.92 -8.79 0.02
CA TYR A 31 -4.81 -9.62 0.85
C TYR A 31 -6.24 -9.07 0.87
N HIS A 32 -6.39 -7.76 1.11
CA HIS A 32 -7.71 -7.16 1.13
C HIS A 32 -8.40 -7.20 -0.23
N ALA A 33 -7.68 -6.94 -1.33
CA ALA A 33 -8.25 -7.08 -2.67
C ALA A 33 -8.69 -8.53 -2.99
N ALA A 34 -7.94 -9.53 -2.50
CA ALA A 34 -8.30 -10.95 -2.68
C ALA A 34 -9.65 -11.30 -2.02
N GLN A 35 -9.94 -10.73 -0.85
CA GLN A 35 -11.20 -10.97 -0.15
C GLN A 35 -12.44 -10.48 -0.94
N PHE A 36 -12.26 -9.55 -1.89
CA PHE A 36 -13.30 -9.10 -2.83
C PHE A 36 -13.33 -9.90 -4.13
N GLY A 37 -12.75 -11.11 -4.14
CA GLY A 37 -12.87 -12.06 -5.26
C GLY A 37 -11.89 -11.83 -6.41
N HIS A 38 -10.87 -10.97 -6.23
CA HIS A 38 -9.85 -10.76 -7.25
C HIS A 38 -8.68 -11.74 -7.10
N ASP A 39 -8.10 -12.14 -8.23
CA ASP A 39 -6.83 -12.86 -8.24
C ASP A 39 -5.71 -11.89 -7.79
N ALA A 40 -5.41 -11.86 -6.49
CA ALA A 40 -4.38 -10.98 -5.94
C ALA A 40 -3.07 -11.72 -5.70
N VAL A 41 -1.94 -10.99 -5.71
CA VAL A 41 -0.60 -11.53 -5.49
C VAL A 41 0.29 -10.52 -4.79
N ALA A 42 1.00 -10.97 -3.75
CA ALA A 42 2.04 -10.19 -3.09
C ALA A 42 3.39 -10.42 -3.80
N VAL A 43 4.11 -9.35 -4.14
CA VAL A 43 5.42 -9.41 -4.81
C VAL A 43 6.44 -8.69 -3.94
N SER A 44 7.45 -9.43 -3.47
CA SER A 44 8.54 -8.93 -2.62
C SER A 44 9.79 -9.79 -2.80
N ALA A 45 10.70 -9.80 -1.83
CA ALA A 45 11.78 -10.77 -1.68
C ALA A 45 11.94 -11.16 -0.22
N ILE A 46 12.47 -12.36 0.02
CA ILE A 46 12.75 -12.91 1.36
C ILE A 46 14.19 -13.45 1.43
N GLY A 47 14.69 -13.56 2.64
CA GLY A 47 15.96 -14.22 2.91
C GLY A 47 15.87 -15.75 2.83
N ALA A 48 17.03 -16.40 2.85
CA ALA A 48 17.17 -17.84 3.03
C ALA A 48 17.23 -18.17 4.54
N ASP A 49 16.30 -17.64 5.31
CA ASP A 49 16.24 -17.72 6.77
C ASP A 49 14.87 -18.20 7.27
N GLU A 50 14.75 -18.41 8.57
CA GLU A 50 13.53 -18.89 9.22
C GLU A 50 12.35 -17.93 9.01
N LEU A 51 12.59 -16.61 9.12
CA LEU A 51 11.55 -15.60 8.89
C LEU A 51 11.04 -15.60 7.44
N GLY A 52 11.89 -15.91 6.47
CA GLY A 52 11.49 -16.08 5.08
C GLY A 52 10.55 -17.27 4.88
N GLU A 53 10.80 -18.39 5.55
CA GLU A 53 9.88 -19.54 5.51
C GLU A 53 8.57 -19.23 6.26
N LEU A 54 8.64 -18.57 7.41
CA LEU A 54 7.44 -18.12 8.14
C LEU A 54 6.60 -17.12 7.30
N THR A 55 7.26 -16.25 6.50
CA THR A 55 6.54 -15.33 5.59
C THR A 55 5.71 -16.11 4.58
N LYS A 56 6.27 -17.16 3.97
CA LYS A 56 5.53 -18.02 3.03
C LYS A 56 4.36 -18.72 3.72
N GLN A 57 4.61 -19.33 4.87
CA GLN A 57 3.58 -20.00 5.65
C GLN A 57 2.43 -19.06 6.00
N ALA A 58 2.73 -17.85 6.47
CA ALA A 58 1.72 -16.85 6.80
C ALA A 58 0.90 -16.43 5.57
N PHE A 59 1.51 -16.30 4.39
CA PHE A 59 0.75 -16.02 3.16
C PHE A 59 -0.09 -17.23 2.72
N GLU A 60 0.41 -18.46 2.88
CA GLU A 60 -0.34 -19.70 2.61
C GLU A 60 -1.55 -19.84 3.53
N GLU A 61 -1.39 -19.58 4.84
CA GLU A 61 -2.50 -19.55 5.81
C GLU A 61 -3.57 -18.51 5.45
N LYS A 62 -3.15 -17.36 4.93
CA LYS A 62 -4.04 -16.31 4.42
C LYS A 62 -4.56 -16.57 3.00
N GLN A 63 -4.18 -17.70 2.37
CA GLN A 63 -4.51 -18.01 0.99
C GLN A 63 -4.12 -16.89 0.00
N LEU A 64 -3.08 -16.12 0.32
CA LEU A 64 -2.55 -15.04 -0.51
C LEU A 64 -1.43 -15.57 -1.42
N PRO A 65 -1.64 -15.66 -2.74
CA PRO A 65 -0.58 -15.98 -3.69
C PRO A 65 0.59 -14.97 -3.60
N TYR A 66 1.79 -15.46 -3.86
CA TYR A 66 2.99 -14.63 -3.75
C TYR A 66 4.04 -14.93 -4.82
N VAL A 67 4.88 -13.94 -5.10
CA VAL A 67 6.14 -14.08 -5.82
C VAL A 67 7.25 -13.54 -4.92
N LEU A 68 7.98 -14.43 -4.27
CA LEU A 68 8.99 -14.14 -3.24
C LEU A 68 10.32 -14.83 -3.58
N PRO A 69 11.11 -14.30 -4.54
CA PRO A 69 12.47 -14.80 -4.75
C PRO A 69 13.28 -14.70 -3.46
N ARG A 70 14.11 -15.74 -3.23
CA ARG A 70 15.10 -15.71 -2.15
C ARG A 70 16.34 -14.97 -2.61
N VAL A 71 16.84 -14.11 -1.73
CA VAL A 71 18.07 -13.33 -1.95
C VAL A 71 19.05 -13.55 -0.78
N ASP A 72 20.32 -13.21 -0.99
CA ASP A 72 21.38 -13.34 0.03
C ASP A 72 21.37 -12.18 1.03
N TYR A 73 20.18 -11.81 1.50
CA TYR A 73 19.92 -10.78 2.49
C TYR A 73 18.88 -11.29 3.50
N PRO A 74 18.95 -10.86 4.76
CA PRO A 74 17.98 -11.31 5.77
C PRO A 74 16.56 -10.85 5.43
N THR A 75 15.58 -11.65 5.82
CA THR A 75 14.16 -11.23 5.75
C THR A 75 13.96 -9.97 6.59
N GLY A 76 13.16 -9.03 6.09
CA GLY A 76 12.98 -7.71 6.70
C GLY A 76 12.33 -7.80 8.07
N ILE A 77 12.84 -6.98 9.00
CA ILE A 77 12.27 -6.80 10.33
C ILE A 77 12.11 -5.32 10.66
N VAL A 78 11.12 -5.02 11.48
CA VAL A 78 10.96 -3.74 12.18
C VAL A 78 10.97 -4.04 13.66
N ASN A 79 11.95 -3.51 14.37
CA ASN A 79 11.99 -3.58 15.81
C ASN A 79 11.07 -2.50 16.39
N VAL A 80 10.14 -2.89 17.24
CA VAL A 80 9.25 -1.96 17.94
C VAL A 80 9.64 -1.98 19.41
N THR A 81 10.18 -0.87 19.89
CA THR A 81 10.54 -0.66 21.30
C THR A 81 9.67 0.45 21.88
N LEU A 82 9.61 0.54 23.20
CA LEU A 82 8.93 1.66 23.86
C LEU A 82 9.98 2.64 24.39
N ASP A 83 9.76 3.93 24.19
CA ASP A 83 10.58 4.95 24.80
C ASP A 83 10.31 5.08 26.32
N ALA A 84 10.99 6.00 27.00
CA ALA A 84 10.83 6.23 28.45
C ALA A 84 9.40 6.69 28.85
N ASN A 85 8.57 7.11 27.90
CA ASN A 85 7.19 7.54 28.09
C ASN A 85 6.18 6.45 27.65
N GLY A 86 6.66 5.27 27.21
CA GLY A 86 5.81 4.21 26.68
C GLY A 86 5.34 4.44 25.24
N ILE A 87 5.97 5.35 24.49
CA ILE A 87 5.64 5.63 23.09
C ILE A 87 6.42 4.65 22.19
N PRO A 88 5.76 3.98 21.23
CA PRO A 88 6.43 3.09 20.29
C PRO A 88 7.49 3.80 19.45
N VAL A 89 8.69 3.25 19.40
CA VAL A 89 9.80 3.65 18.53
C VAL A 89 10.03 2.52 17.53
N TYR A 90 9.99 2.86 16.25
CA TYR A 90 10.13 1.91 15.15
C TYR A 90 11.54 2.02 14.58
N GLU A 91 12.26 0.91 14.52
CA GLU A 91 13.54 0.79 13.84
C GLU A 91 13.39 -0.18 12.66
N ILE A 92 13.37 0.36 11.45
CA ILE A 92 13.26 -0.42 10.22
C ILE A 92 14.67 -0.83 9.78
N ALA A 93 15.02 -2.11 9.95
CA ALA A 93 16.33 -2.63 9.58
C ALA A 93 16.64 -2.37 8.10
N THR A 94 17.88 -1.95 7.82
CA THR A 94 18.39 -1.73 6.46
C THR A 94 19.11 -2.97 5.94
N GLY A 95 19.26 -3.10 4.60
CA GLY A 95 19.89 -4.25 3.98
C GLY A 95 19.06 -5.52 4.06
N ALA A 96 17.74 -5.38 4.10
CA ALA A 96 16.81 -6.48 4.12
C ALA A 96 16.58 -7.08 2.72
N ALA A 97 15.99 -8.26 2.66
CA ALA A 97 15.66 -8.94 1.42
C ALA A 97 14.80 -8.06 0.49
N TRP A 98 13.81 -7.37 1.04
CA TRP A 98 12.95 -6.46 0.27
C TRP A 98 13.65 -5.15 -0.16
N ASP A 99 14.85 -4.85 0.30
CA ASP A 99 15.72 -3.82 -0.28
C ASP A 99 16.40 -4.33 -1.57
N ASN A 100 16.33 -5.62 -1.85
CA ASN A 100 17.05 -6.31 -2.92
C ASN A 100 16.13 -7.18 -3.80
N ILE A 101 14.93 -6.70 -4.09
CA ILE A 101 13.94 -7.39 -4.94
C ILE A 101 14.49 -7.46 -6.38
N PRO A 102 14.78 -8.68 -6.94
CA PRO A 102 15.23 -8.80 -8.31
C PRO A 102 14.06 -8.77 -9.30
N PHE A 103 14.22 -8.13 -10.46
CA PHE A 103 13.17 -8.17 -11.50
C PHE A 103 13.26 -9.47 -12.31
N THR A 104 12.56 -10.51 -11.86
CA THR A 104 12.57 -11.84 -12.46
C THR A 104 11.68 -11.96 -13.70
N ALA A 105 11.86 -13.03 -14.49
CA ALA A 105 10.97 -13.34 -15.61
C ALA A 105 9.53 -13.65 -15.16
N GLU A 106 9.36 -14.20 -13.95
CA GLU A 106 8.05 -14.44 -13.35
C GLU A 106 7.35 -13.11 -13.00
N MET A 107 8.07 -12.19 -12.35
CA MET A 107 7.55 -10.86 -12.04
C MET A 107 7.13 -10.11 -13.30
N ARG A 108 7.90 -10.21 -14.38
CA ARG A 108 7.55 -9.60 -15.68
C ARG A 108 6.23 -10.17 -16.22
N LYS A 109 6.00 -11.48 -16.11
CA LYS A 109 4.72 -12.09 -16.54
C LYS A 109 3.56 -11.63 -15.68
N VAL A 110 3.76 -11.50 -14.37
CA VAL A 110 2.74 -10.96 -13.44
C VAL A 110 2.44 -9.50 -13.79
N ALA A 111 3.46 -8.68 -14.00
CA ALA A 111 3.30 -7.26 -14.40
C ALA A 111 2.47 -7.13 -15.68
N GLN A 112 2.79 -7.91 -16.71
CA GLN A 112 2.07 -7.91 -18.00
C GLN A 112 0.61 -8.39 -17.91
N SER A 113 0.26 -9.06 -16.81
CA SER A 113 -1.11 -9.55 -16.55
C SER A 113 -1.80 -8.76 -15.45
N ALA A 114 -1.18 -7.69 -14.92
CA ALA A 114 -1.74 -6.88 -13.86
C ALA A 114 -2.92 -6.03 -14.35
N VAL A 115 -4.00 -6.02 -13.57
CA VAL A 115 -5.12 -5.09 -13.73
C VAL A 115 -5.05 -3.95 -12.73
N ALA A 116 -4.34 -4.18 -11.62
CA ALA A 116 -3.97 -3.16 -10.66
C ALA A 116 -2.62 -3.51 -10.05
N VAL A 117 -1.82 -2.49 -9.74
CA VAL A 117 -0.59 -2.60 -8.96
C VAL A 117 -0.55 -1.48 -7.94
N CYS A 118 -0.25 -1.83 -6.67
CA CYS A 118 -0.04 -0.88 -5.60
C CYS A 118 1.39 -1.01 -5.08
N TRP A 119 2.08 0.12 -4.93
CA TRP A 119 3.41 0.19 -4.36
C TRP A 119 3.56 1.44 -3.49
N GLY A 120 4.53 1.42 -2.57
CA GLY A 120 4.84 2.53 -1.68
C GLY A 120 6.20 3.17 -1.93
N SER A 121 6.57 4.10 -1.05
CA SER A 121 7.89 4.75 -1.08
C SER A 121 8.97 3.91 -0.39
N LEU A 122 8.62 3.16 0.67
CA LEU A 122 9.57 2.53 1.58
C LEU A 122 10.53 1.56 0.87
N ALA A 123 10.02 0.64 0.05
CA ALA A 123 10.84 -0.33 -0.67
C ALA A 123 11.72 0.31 -1.76
N GLN A 124 11.49 1.59 -2.09
CA GLN A 124 12.30 2.35 -3.04
C GLN A 124 13.51 3.07 -2.39
N ARG A 125 13.72 2.88 -1.07
CA ARG A 125 14.91 3.40 -0.38
C ARG A 125 16.22 2.78 -0.88
N SER A 126 16.15 1.57 -1.43
CA SER A 126 17.26 0.88 -2.07
C SER A 126 17.14 0.96 -3.59
N GLU A 127 18.24 1.26 -4.28
CA GLU A 127 18.28 1.39 -5.73
C GLU A 127 17.90 0.10 -6.46
N VAL A 128 18.24 -1.07 -5.90
CA VAL A 128 17.92 -2.38 -6.49
C VAL A 128 16.41 -2.58 -6.56
N SER A 129 15.71 -2.43 -5.43
CA SER A 129 14.26 -2.58 -5.37
C SER A 129 13.54 -1.45 -6.07
N ARG A 130 14.07 -0.21 -6.02
CA ARG A 130 13.52 0.92 -6.78
C ARG A 130 13.52 0.62 -8.29
N SER A 131 14.66 0.17 -8.83
CA SER A 131 14.77 -0.19 -10.25
C SER A 131 13.79 -1.30 -10.63
N THR A 132 13.63 -2.31 -9.77
CA THR A 132 12.66 -3.39 -9.97
C THR A 132 11.22 -2.89 -9.93
N ILE A 133 10.85 -2.07 -8.94
CA ILE A 133 9.51 -1.50 -8.82
C ILE A 133 9.16 -0.68 -10.05
N LEU A 134 10.03 0.22 -10.47
CA LEU A 134 9.81 1.06 -11.65
C LEU A 134 9.70 0.22 -12.92
N SER A 135 10.58 -0.78 -13.10
CA SER A 135 10.53 -1.71 -14.25
C SER A 135 9.26 -2.56 -14.26
N PHE A 136 8.76 -2.95 -13.08
CA PHE A 136 7.52 -3.70 -12.95
C PHE A 136 6.32 -2.84 -13.35
N VAL A 137 6.23 -1.62 -12.82
CA VAL A 137 5.15 -0.67 -13.12
C VAL A 137 5.15 -0.30 -14.61
N ASP A 138 6.32 -0.06 -15.19
CA ASP A 138 6.47 0.26 -16.62
C ASP A 138 6.11 -0.92 -17.54
N ALA A 139 6.12 -2.17 -17.02
CA ALA A 139 5.72 -3.37 -17.76
C ALA A 139 4.21 -3.70 -17.67
N THR A 140 3.44 -2.95 -16.89
CA THR A 140 1.98 -3.17 -16.75
C THR A 140 1.22 -2.70 -17.99
N PRO A 141 0.04 -3.27 -18.31
CA PRO A 141 -0.82 -2.78 -19.38
C PRO A 141 -1.24 -1.32 -19.19
N GLU A 142 -1.59 -0.65 -20.28
CA GLU A 142 -1.98 0.77 -20.25
C GLU A 142 -3.26 1.02 -19.43
N ASP A 143 -4.19 0.05 -19.44
CA ASP A 143 -5.45 0.07 -18.70
C ASP A 143 -5.29 -0.32 -17.21
N CYS A 144 -4.10 -0.70 -16.76
CA CYS A 144 -3.82 -1.06 -15.39
C CYS A 144 -4.05 0.12 -14.43
N LEU A 145 -4.71 -0.14 -13.31
CA LEU A 145 -4.79 0.80 -12.18
C LEU A 145 -3.44 0.81 -11.45
N ARG A 146 -2.68 1.87 -11.64
CA ARG A 146 -1.35 2.06 -11.03
C ARG A 146 -1.48 2.97 -9.82
N VAL A 147 -1.48 2.35 -8.63
CA VAL A 147 -1.72 3.03 -7.36
C VAL A 147 -0.40 3.27 -6.64
N PHE A 148 -0.03 4.52 -6.48
CA PHE A 148 1.04 4.90 -5.58
C PHE A 148 0.44 5.28 -4.23
N ASP A 149 0.49 4.34 -3.26
CA ASP A 149 0.21 4.62 -1.85
C ASP A 149 1.51 5.11 -1.22
N ILE A 150 1.62 6.41 -1.02
CA ILE A 150 2.92 7.05 -0.74
C ILE A 150 3.57 6.52 0.53
N ASN A 151 2.80 6.32 1.59
CA ASN A 151 3.15 5.59 2.82
C ASN A 151 4.55 5.91 3.35
N LEU A 152 4.82 7.20 3.63
CA LEU A 152 6.12 7.67 4.09
C LEU A 152 6.48 7.06 5.44
N ARG A 153 7.73 6.60 5.57
CA ARG A 153 8.27 6.02 6.81
C ARG A 153 9.62 6.65 7.13
N LEU A 154 9.73 7.21 8.34
CA LEU A 154 10.96 7.87 8.79
C LEU A 154 11.51 8.82 7.70
N ASP A 155 12.80 8.74 7.41
CA ASP A 155 13.47 9.53 6.36
C ASP A 155 13.76 8.69 5.11
N PHE A 156 13.08 7.52 4.94
CA PHE A 156 13.29 6.60 3.81
C PHE A 156 12.52 7.04 2.56
N TYR A 157 12.59 8.30 2.21
CA TYR A 157 12.02 8.86 0.99
C TYR A 157 12.87 10.00 0.45
N SER A 158 12.70 10.32 -0.80
CA SER A 158 13.30 11.50 -1.41
C SER A 158 12.31 12.15 -2.38
N LYS A 159 12.57 13.41 -2.73
CA LYS A 159 11.78 14.10 -3.75
C LYS A 159 11.75 13.30 -5.06
N GLU A 160 12.88 12.75 -5.45
CA GLU A 160 13.03 11.98 -6.69
C GLU A 160 12.19 10.70 -6.68
N VAL A 161 12.21 9.91 -5.58
CA VAL A 161 11.38 8.70 -5.41
C VAL A 161 9.89 9.04 -5.53
N ILE A 162 9.47 10.13 -4.88
CA ILE A 162 8.08 10.59 -4.90
C ILE A 162 7.67 11.03 -6.30
N GLU A 163 8.46 11.88 -6.96
CA GLU A 163 8.15 12.37 -8.29
C GLU A 163 8.15 11.26 -9.36
N ASP A 164 9.12 10.34 -9.32
CA ASP A 164 9.18 9.22 -10.26
C ASP A 164 7.99 8.27 -10.14
N SER A 165 7.53 8.02 -8.91
CA SER A 165 6.33 7.24 -8.65
C SER A 165 5.07 7.99 -9.10
N MET A 166 4.97 9.29 -8.82
CA MET A 166 3.83 10.11 -9.24
C MET A 166 3.71 10.21 -10.77
N ARG A 167 4.82 10.23 -11.52
CA ARG A 167 4.79 10.22 -12.99
C ARG A 167 4.28 8.91 -13.58
N ARG A 168 4.33 7.82 -12.83
CA ARG A 168 3.93 6.46 -13.27
C ARG A 168 2.57 6.04 -12.77
N CYS A 169 2.11 6.58 -11.66
CA CYS A 169 0.79 6.25 -11.13
C CYS A 169 -0.33 6.97 -11.90
N ASN A 170 -1.52 6.37 -11.90
CA ASN A 170 -2.74 7.04 -12.31
C ASN A 170 -3.72 7.24 -11.14
N ILE A 171 -3.40 6.66 -9.98
CA ILE A 171 -4.08 6.88 -8.70
C ILE A 171 -3.00 7.16 -7.65
N LEU A 172 -3.08 8.29 -6.97
CA LEU A 172 -2.29 8.60 -5.79
C LEU A 172 -3.15 8.40 -4.54
N LYS A 173 -2.66 7.64 -3.57
CA LYS A 173 -3.23 7.66 -2.22
C LYS A 173 -2.22 8.32 -1.29
N ILE A 174 -2.69 9.25 -0.50
CA ILE A 174 -1.91 10.10 0.40
C ILE A 174 -2.74 10.44 1.64
N ASN A 175 -2.13 10.55 2.80
CA ASN A 175 -2.80 11.09 3.97
C ASN A 175 -2.52 12.60 4.15
N ASP A 176 -3.20 13.23 5.10
CA ASP A 176 -3.11 14.69 5.33
C ASP A 176 -1.73 15.12 5.82
N GLU A 177 -1.05 14.32 6.66
CA GLU A 177 0.30 14.58 7.13
C GLU A 177 1.32 14.46 5.98
N GLU A 178 1.22 13.41 5.19
CA GLU A 178 2.04 13.20 3.99
C GLU A 178 1.82 14.30 2.96
N LEU A 179 0.58 14.76 2.78
CA LEU A 179 0.27 15.87 1.87
C LEU A 179 0.97 17.17 2.29
N VAL A 180 1.12 17.42 3.58
CA VAL A 180 1.90 18.56 4.08
C VAL A 180 3.37 18.43 3.71
N LEU A 181 3.96 17.25 3.92
CA LEU A 181 5.37 16.98 3.58
C LEU A 181 5.61 17.09 2.07
N VAL A 182 4.80 16.43 1.28
CA VAL A 182 4.88 16.46 -0.20
C VAL A 182 4.68 17.87 -0.74
N SER A 183 3.75 18.63 -0.17
CA SER A 183 3.52 20.02 -0.57
C SER A 183 4.77 20.89 -0.37
N ARG A 184 5.51 20.68 0.72
CA ARG A 184 6.77 21.38 0.97
C ARG A 184 7.88 20.95 0.00
N LEU A 185 8.02 19.64 -0.22
CA LEU A 185 9.02 19.08 -1.14
C LEU A 185 8.83 19.57 -2.58
N LEU A 186 7.56 19.66 -3.02
CA LEU A 186 7.19 20.05 -4.39
C LEU A 186 6.89 21.55 -4.53
N GLN A 187 6.98 22.30 -3.42
CA GLN A 187 6.71 23.75 -3.39
C GLN A 187 5.32 24.10 -3.91
N LEU A 188 4.29 23.35 -3.50
CA LEU A 188 2.91 23.65 -3.85
C LEU A 188 2.46 24.93 -3.13
N GLU A 189 1.96 25.90 -3.88
CA GLU A 189 1.62 27.22 -3.37
C GLU A 189 0.30 27.29 -2.60
N SER A 190 -0.65 26.40 -2.90
CA SER A 190 -1.97 26.42 -2.28
C SER A 190 -1.92 26.06 -0.78
N ILE A 191 -2.78 26.72 0.00
CA ILE A 191 -3.01 26.37 1.43
C ILE A 191 -4.11 25.32 1.56
N ASP A 192 -5.10 25.37 0.68
CA ASP A 192 -6.25 24.47 0.69
C ASP A 192 -5.91 23.06 0.24
N VAL A 193 -6.27 22.05 1.05
CA VAL A 193 -5.94 20.64 0.79
C VAL A 193 -6.54 20.10 -0.51
N ARG A 194 -7.75 20.56 -0.89
CA ARG A 194 -8.45 20.14 -2.12
C ARG A 194 -7.71 20.69 -3.34
N GLN A 195 -7.30 21.95 -3.26
CA GLN A 195 -6.52 22.56 -4.34
C GLN A 195 -5.16 21.91 -4.50
N LYS A 196 -4.47 21.53 -3.39
CA LYS A 196 -3.22 20.76 -3.45
C LYS A 196 -3.40 19.43 -4.16
N CYS A 197 -4.45 18.67 -3.83
CA CYS A 197 -4.75 17.40 -4.49
C CYS A 197 -5.01 17.59 -5.99
N ARG A 198 -5.80 18.60 -6.38
CA ARG A 198 -6.05 18.93 -7.80
C ARG A 198 -4.78 19.40 -8.52
N GLN A 199 -3.92 20.13 -7.83
CA GLN A 199 -2.62 20.57 -8.35
C GLN A 199 -1.70 19.38 -8.63
N LEU A 200 -1.63 18.39 -7.71
CA LEU A 200 -0.90 17.13 -7.92
C LEU A 200 -1.47 16.35 -9.12
N MET A 201 -2.79 16.23 -9.21
CA MET A 201 -3.44 15.57 -10.36
C MET A 201 -3.01 16.21 -11.69
N SER A 202 -3.07 17.55 -11.77
CA SER A 202 -2.72 18.29 -12.98
C SER A 202 -1.23 18.18 -13.33
N LEU A 203 -0.34 18.30 -12.34
CA LEU A 203 1.11 18.25 -12.53
C LEU A 203 1.61 16.90 -13.05
N TYR A 204 0.97 15.81 -12.64
CA TYR A 204 1.43 14.44 -12.95
C TYR A 204 0.46 13.66 -13.85
N GLY A 205 -0.64 14.27 -14.30
CA GLY A 205 -1.62 13.64 -15.20
C GLY A 205 -2.36 12.47 -14.55
N MET A 206 -2.61 12.54 -13.23
CA MET A 206 -3.28 11.47 -12.50
C MET A 206 -4.79 11.47 -12.75
N LYS A 207 -5.40 10.28 -12.82
CA LYS A 207 -6.86 10.12 -12.93
C LYS A 207 -7.57 10.38 -11.60
N MET A 208 -6.92 10.02 -10.49
CA MET A 208 -7.50 10.14 -9.13
C MET A 208 -6.44 10.50 -8.09
N VAL A 209 -6.88 11.23 -7.07
CA VAL A 209 -6.17 11.37 -5.79
C VAL A 209 -7.12 10.98 -4.67
N VAL A 210 -6.68 10.08 -3.80
CA VAL A 210 -7.34 9.68 -2.56
C VAL A 210 -6.61 10.33 -1.41
N LEU A 211 -7.29 11.20 -0.66
CA LEU A 211 -6.77 11.85 0.54
C LEU A 211 -7.49 11.29 1.77
N THR A 212 -6.74 10.64 2.66
CA THR A 212 -7.25 10.18 3.95
C THR A 212 -6.86 11.15 5.07
N CYS A 213 -7.79 11.48 5.97
CA CYS A 213 -7.59 12.44 7.06
C CYS A 213 -7.95 11.82 8.42
N GLY A 214 -7.68 10.52 8.60
CA GLY A 214 -7.97 9.80 9.84
C GLY A 214 -9.43 9.97 10.29
N VAL A 215 -9.62 10.45 11.50
CA VAL A 215 -10.97 10.69 12.08
C VAL A 215 -11.77 11.80 11.39
N ASN A 216 -11.11 12.64 10.60
CA ASN A 216 -11.72 13.76 9.90
C ASN A 216 -12.33 13.37 8.53
N GLY A 217 -12.29 12.09 8.17
CA GLY A 217 -12.88 11.61 6.93
C GLY A 217 -11.85 11.39 5.82
N SER A 218 -12.33 11.29 4.60
CA SER A 218 -11.51 11.11 3.41
C SER A 218 -12.14 11.75 2.19
N TYR A 219 -11.31 12.04 1.21
CA TYR A 219 -11.71 12.62 -0.07
C TYR A 219 -11.20 11.75 -1.21
N VAL A 220 -11.97 11.67 -2.28
CA VAL A 220 -11.51 11.16 -3.57
C VAL A 220 -11.79 12.22 -4.63
N PHE A 221 -10.75 12.58 -5.37
CA PHE A 221 -10.80 13.58 -6.43
C PHE A 221 -10.58 12.89 -7.78
N THR A 222 -11.39 13.25 -8.76
CA THR A 222 -11.20 13.00 -10.18
C THR A 222 -11.21 14.33 -10.93
N GLU A 223 -11.03 14.34 -12.24
CA GLU A 223 -11.09 15.57 -13.04
C GLU A 223 -12.43 16.31 -12.90
N GLY A 224 -13.55 15.58 -12.90
CA GLY A 224 -14.92 16.13 -12.89
C GLY A 224 -15.67 15.98 -11.57
N GLU A 225 -15.19 15.17 -10.62
CA GLU A 225 -15.94 14.82 -9.42
C GLU A 225 -15.10 14.89 -8.15
N GLU A 226 -15.78 15.09 -7.04
CA GLU A 226 -15.24 15.02 -5.69
C GLU A 226 -16.20 14.22 -4.81
N SER A 227 -15.66 13.29 -4.04
CA SER A 227 -16.40 12.55 -3.01
C SER A 227 -15.77 12.83 -1.66
N PHE A 228 -16.59 13.10 -0.67
CA PHE A 228 -16.20 13.17 0.74
C PHE A 228 -17.01 12.16 1.54
N CYS A 229 -16.30 11.40 2.38
CA CYS A 229 -16.90 10.48 3.34
C CYS A 229 -16.39 10.78 4.74
N THR A 230 -17.30 10.82 5.71
CA THR A 230 -16.93 10.90 7.14
C THR A 230 -16.43 9.55 7.62
N THR A 231 -15.44 9.56 8.51
CA THR A 231 -14.97 8.32 9.14
C THR A 231 -16.02 7.80 10.12
N PRO A 232 -16.49 6.55 10.00
CA PRO A 232 -17.40 5.94 10.96
C PRO A 232 -16.77 5.89 12.36
N LYS A 233 -17.59 6.12 13.39
CA LYS A 233 -17.14 5.95 14.78
C LYS A 233 -17.23 4.48 15.15
N VAL A 234 -16.11 3.91 15.51
CA VAL A 234 -15.97 2.50 15.92
C VAL A 234 -15.12 2.41 17.18
N ASP A 235 -15.24 1.29 17.90
CA ASP A 235 -14.36 0.98 19.01
C ASP A 235 -13.01 0.46 18.43
N VAL A 236 -12.00 1.32 18.45
CA VAL A 236 -10.70 1.05 17.84
C VAL A 236 -9.91 0.07 18.69
N VAL A 237 -9.50 -1.06 18.09
CA VAL A 237 -8.59 -2.06 18.66
C VAL A 237 -7.17 -1.84 18.14
N ASP A 238 -7.03 -1.65 16.81
CA ASP A 238 -5.77 -1.46 16.12
C ASP A 238 -6.00 -0.61 14.87
N THR A 239 -5.03 0.20 14.46
CA THR A 239 -5.12 0.99 13.23
C THR A 239 -4.20 0.49 12.11
N VAL A 240 -3.43 -0.57 12.39
CA VAL A 240 -2.52 -1.18 11.40
C VAL A 240 -3.33 -1.77 10.26
N GLY A 241 -2.92 -1.49 9.03
CA GLY A 241 -3.59 -1.97 7.82
C GLY A 241 -4.88 -1.22 7.43
N ALA A 242 -5.33 -0.22 8.20
CA ALA A 242 -6.53 0.57 7.87
C ALA A 242 -6.40 1.26 6.50
N GLY A 243 -5.24 1.87 6.21
CA GLY A 243 -4.96 2.48 4.92
C GLY A 243 -4.88 1.46 3.79
N ASP A 244 -4.22 0.33 4.04
CA ASP A 244 -4.01 -0.73 3.06
C ASP A 244 -5.34 -1.40 2.69
N SER A 245 -6.21 -1.66 3.69
CA SER A 245 -7.54 -2.21 3.48
C SER A 245 -8.46 -1.24 2.74
N PHE A 246 -8.38 0.06 3.05
CA PHE A 246 -9.05 1.09 2.27
C PHE A 246 -8.64 1.01 0.81
N THR A 247 -7.33 1.03 0.54
CA THR A 247 -6.79 1.02 -0.83
C THR A 247 -7.15 -0.28 -1.56
N GLY A 248 -7.05 -1.44 -0.89
CA GLY A 248 -7.43 -2.75 -1.44
C GLY A 248 -8.90 -2.83 -1.83
N CYS A 249 -9.80 -2.42 -0.93
CA CYS A 249 -11.24 -2.38 -1.19
C CYS A 249 -11.61 -1.36 -2.27
N PHE A 250 -11.01 -0.18 -2.25
CA PHE A 250 -11.25 0.87 -3.24
C PHE A 250 -10.92 0.39 -4.65
N VAL A 251 -9.74 -0.18 -4.83
CA VAL A 251 -9.29 -0.72 -6.13
C VAL A 251 -10.16 -1.89 -6.56
N ALA A 252 -10.46 -2.84 -5.67
CA ALA A 252 -11.36 -3.95 -5.96
C ALA A 252 -12.73 -3.47 -6.45
N SER A 253 -13.31 -2.48 -5.76
CA SER A 253 -14.59 -1.88 -6.14
C SER A 253 -14.58 -1.19 -7.50
N LEU A 254 -13.48 -0.51 -7.86
CA LEU A 254 -13.33 0.07 -9.20
C LEU A 254 -13.25 -1.02 -10.28
N LEU A 255 -12.54 -2.13 -10.01
CA LEU A 255 -12.44 -3.27 -10.93
C LEU A 255 -13.77 -4.03 -11.08
N GLU A 256 -14.64 -4.02 -10.07
CA GLU A 256 -16.02 -4.50 -10.12
C GLU A 256 -16.95 -3.56 -10.94
N GLY A 257 -16.46 -2.40 -11.38
CA GLY A 257 -17.26 -1.42 -12.13
C GLY A 257 -18.12 -0.50 -11.27
N LYS A 258 -17.88 -0.44 -9.96
CA LYS A 258 -18.56 0.53 -9.08
C LYS A 258 -18.12 1.96 -9.44
N THR A 259 -19.03 2.90 -9.23
CA THR A 259 -18.69 4.34 -9.36
C THR A 259 -17.63 4.73 -8.31
N MET A 260 -16.89 5.81 -8.57
CA MET A 260 -15.89 6.35 -7.64
C MET A 260 -16.49 6.57 -6.24
N ARG A 261 -17.71 7.10 -6.15
CA ARG A 261 -18.40 7.33 -4.89
C ARG A 261 -18.74 6.04 -4.15
N GLN A 262 -19.27 5.03 -4.85
CA GLN A 262 -19.57 3.71 -4.26
C GLN A 262 -18.29 3.01 -3.78
N ALA A 263 -17.21 3.07 -4.58
CA ALA A 263 -15.91 2.53 -4.19
C ALA A 263 -15.36 3.23 -2.93
N HIS A 264 -15.51 4.56 -2.85
CA HIS A 264 -15.08 5.36 -1.69
C HIS A 264 -15.86 4.99 -0.43
N GLU A 265 -17.19 4.96 -0.49
CA GLU A 265 -18.06 4.62 0.64
C GLU A 265 -17.75 3.21 1.17
N ARG A 266 -17.57 2.23 0.27
CA ARG A 266 -17.21 0.85 0.65
C ARG A 266 -15.84 0.80 1.32
N ALA A 267 -14.85 1.47 0.75
CA ALA A 267 -13.48 1.50 1.29
C ALA A 267 -13.41 2.11 2.70
N VAL A 268 -14.18 3.16 2.96
CA VAL A 268 -14.29 3.77 4.30
C VAL A 268 -14.87 2.79 5.32
N ASN A 269 -15.92 2.05 4.96
CA ASN A 269 -16.54 1.06 5.84
C ASN A 269 -15.61 -0.12 6.13
N VAL A 270 -14.88 -0.60 5.11
CA VAL A 270 -13.87 -1.66 5.25
C VAL A 270 -12.74 -1.22 6.17
N SER A 271 -12.19 -0.03 5.95
CA SER A 271 -11.13 0.52 6.80
C SER A 271 -11.59 0.68 8.26
N ALA A 272 -12.82 1.15 8.47
CA ALA A 272 -13.40 1.26 9.81
C ALA A 272 -13.56 -0.12 10.48
N TYR A 273 -14.01 -1.14 9.75
CA TYR A 273 -14.07 -2.51 10.26
C TYR A 273 -12.68 -3.03 10.65
N VAL A 274 -11.66 -2.86 9.79
CA VAL A 274 -10.29 -3.29 10.11
C VAL A 274 -9.80 -2.65 11.40
N CYS A 275 -10.11 -1.39 11.65
CA CYS A 275 -9.76 -0.73 12.92
C CYS A 275 -10.39 -1.40 14.16
N THR A 276 -11.45 -2.18 14.03
CA THR A 276 -12.06 -2.95 15.15
C THR A 276 -11.42 -4.31 15.39
N GLN A 277 -10.44 -4.69 14.56
CA GLN A 277 -9.79 -6.00 14.60
C GLN A 277 -8.33 -5.86 15.02
N SER A 278 -7.70 -6.96 15.44
CA SER A 278 -6.26 -6.99 15.71
C SER A 278 -5.47 -7.34 14.45
N GLY A 279 -4.44 -6.55 14.14
CA GLY A 279 -3.53 -6.76 13.02
C GLY A 279 -4.09 -6.31 11.67
N ALA A 280 -3.22 -6.31 10.67
CA ALA A 280 -3.46 -5.68 9.37
C ALA A 280 -4.30 -6.50 8.38
N MET A 281 -4.45 -7.80 8.60
CA MET A 281 -5.11 -8.74 7.67
C MET A 281 -6.24 -9.54 8.34
N PRO A 282 -7.26 -8.87 8.92
CA PRO A 282 -8.42 -9.59 9.44
C PRO A 282 -9.26 -10.15 8.28
N GLU A 283 -9.96 -11.25 8.57
CA GLU A 283 -10.97 -11.79 7.65
C GLU A 283 -12.20 -10.88 7.64
N MET A 284 -12.70 -10.59 6.43
CA MET A 284 -13.87 -9.73 6.26
C MET A 284 -15.17 -10.53 6.41
N PRO A 285 -16.17 -10.01 7.16
CA PRO A 285 -17.50 -10.59 7.18
C PRO A 285 -18.14 -10.60 5.80
N THR A 286 -18.96 -11.61 5.52
CA THR A 286 -19.64 -11.77 4.24
C THR A 286 -20.48 -10.54 3.86
N GLU A 287 -21.06 -9.86 4.85
CA GLU A 287 -21.89 -8.66 4.67
C GLU A 287 -21.08 -7.44 4.17
N ILE A 288 -19.77 -7.42 4.42
CA ILE A 288 -18.87 -6.35 3.94
C ILE A 288 -18.35 -6.67 2.54
N VAL A 289 -18.17 -7.96 2.24
CA VAL A 289 -17.61 -8.42 0.96
C VAL A 289 -18.66 -8.43 -0.14
N SER A 290 -19.93 -8.76 0.17
CA SER A 290 -21.05 -8.76 -0.77
C SER A 290 -21.50 -7.34 -1.13
#